data_a4a0a65cd1cf5390ed4bc0fb02dd8405
#
_entry.id   a4a0a65cd1cf5390ed4bc0fb02dd8405
#
_cell.length_a   1.000
_cell.length_b   1.000
_cell.length_c   1.000
_cell.angle_alpha   90.00
_cell.angle_beta   90.00
_cell.angle_gamma   90.00
#
_symmetry.space_group_name_H-M   'P 1'
#
loop_
_entity.id
_entity.type
_entity.pdbx_description
1 polymer ?
#
loop_
_entity_poly.entity_id
_entity_poly.type
_entity_poly.pdbx_seq_one_letter_code
_entity_poly.pdbx_strand_id
1 'polypeptide(L)' 'MGNPMLAVARKSALEAVTIEADRFAANVLPIIREAQRAGAATLREIASALNARGVATARGGQWYAKSVANILERA' A
#
# COMPACT_ATOMS: atom_id res chain seq x y z
N MET A 1 -33.58 5.08 14.40
CA MET A 1 -32.16 5.34 14.56
C MET A 1 -31.42 4.04 14.83
N GLY A 2 -30.32 3.84 14.15
CA GLY A 2 -29.50 2.65 14.35
C GLY A 2 -28.85 2.62 15.73
N ASN A 3 -28.38 1.43 16.12
CA ASN A 3 -27.68 1.26 17.38
C ASN A 3 -26.29 1.90 17.28
N PRO A 4 -26.02 2.99 18.03
CA PRO A 4 -24.74 3.67 17.92
C PRO A 4 -23.55 2.80 18.32
N MET A 5 -23.73 1.89 19.25
CA MET A 5 -22.65 0.99 19.66
C MET A 5 -22.27 0.01 18.56
N LEU A 6 -23.26 -0.50 17.85
CA LEU A 6 -23.01 -1.41 16.73
C LEU A 6 -22.31 -0.68 15.59
N ALA A 7 -22.73 0.55 15.29
CA ALA A 7 -22.10 1.37 14.26
C ALA A 7 -20.63 1.70 14.63
N VAL A 8 -20.38 2.02 15.89
CA VAL A 8 -19.01 2.31 16.36
C VAL A 8 -18.13 1.07 16.27
N ALA A 9 -18.62 -0.09 16.69
CA ALA A 9 -17.86 -1.34 16.61
C ALA A 9 -17.49 -1.68 15.17
N ARG A 10 -18.45 -1.54 14.26
CA ARG A 10 -18.21 -1.81 12.83
C ARG A 10 -17.18 -0.83 12.25
N LYS A 11 -17.29 0.44 12.58
CA LYS A 11 -16.37 1.45 12.14
C LYS A 11 -14.95 1.18 12.65
N SER A 12 -14.81 0.80 13.91
CA SER A 12 -13.51 0.46 14.50
C SER A 12 -12.83 -0.69 13.77
N ALA A 13 -13.58 -1.73 13.40
CA ALA A 13 -13.03 -2.86 12.67
C ALA A 13 -12.53 -2.43 11.28
N LEU A 14 -13.30 -1.60 10.57
CA LEU A 14 -12.90 -1.08 9.27
C LEU A 14 -11.69 -0.14 9.38
N GLU A 15 -11.66 0.69 10.41
CA GLU A 15 -10.54 1.60 10.65
C GLU A 15 -9.25 0.83 10.93
N ALA A 16 -9.30 -0.25 11.68
CA ALA A 16 -8.12 -1.06 11.96
C ALA A 16 -7.51 -1.64 10.68
N VAL A 17 -8.34 -2.17 9.79
CA VAL A 17 -7.88 -2.68 8.50
C VAL A 17 -7.29 -1.57 7.65
N THR A 18 -7.93 -0.40 7.63
CA THR A 18 -7.47 0.75 6.88
C THR A 18 -6.13 1.26 7.41
N ILE A 19 -5.97 1.33 8.73
CA ILE A 19 -4.73 1.78 9.37
C ILE A 19 -3.56 0.87 8.99
N GLU A 20 -3.75 -0.44 9.01
CA GLU A 20 -2.69 -1.38 8.63
C GLU A 20 -2.30 -1.21 7.17
N ALA A 21 -3.29 -1.05 6.28
CA ALA A 21 -3.03 -0.82 4.87
C ALA A 21 -2.31 0.50 4.63
N ASP A 22 -2.69 1.55 5.36
CA ASP A 22 -2.05 2.86 5.27
C ASP A 22 -0.62 2.84 5.79
N ARG A 23 -0.35 2.10 6.87
CA ARG A 23 1.02 1.92 7.38
C ARG A 23 1.89 1.21 6.37
N PHE A 24 1.37 0.17 5.75
CA PHE A 24 2.10 -0.54 4.70
C PHE A 24 2.43 0.40 3.55
N ALA A 25 1.45 1.17 3.09
CA ALA A 25 1.66 2.15 2.03
C ALA A 25 2.72 3.19 2.44
N ALA A 26 2.63 3.71 3.65
CA ALA A 26 3.58 4.70 4.16
C ALA A 26 5.00 4.15 4.23
N ASN A 27 5.16 2.87 4.57
CA ASN A 27 6.47 2.23 4.63
C ASN A 27 7.07 1.97 3.24
N VAL A 28 6.23 1.69 2.26
CA VAL A 28 6.68 1.40 0.89
C VAL A 28 6.87 2.66 0.06
N LEU A 29 6.11 3.71 0.35
CA LEU A 29 6.14 4.94 -0.43
C LEU A 29 7.55 5.56 -0.58
N PRO A 30 8.37 5.67 0.48
CA PRO A 30 9.74 6.17 0.31
C PRO A 30 10.57 5.32 -0.65
N ILE A 31 10.37 4.01 -0.64
CA ILE A 31 11.08 3.08 -1.52
C ILE A 31 10.63 3.30 -2.96
N ILE A 32 9.33 3.51 -3.18
CA ILE A 32 8.80 3.86 -4.51
C ILE A 32 9.43 5.14 -5.02
N ARG A 33 9.54 6.15 -4.16
CA ARG A 33 10.16 7.43 -4.54
C ARG A 33 11.63 7.27 -4.89
N GLU A 34 12.35 6.45 -4.17
CA GLU A 34 13.74 6.15 -4.51
C GLU A 34 13.85 5.46 -5.86
N ALA A 35 12.95 4.52 -6.16
CA ALA A 35 12.91 3.87 -7.46
C ALA A 35 12.65 4.89 -8.57
N GLN A 36 11.74 5.83 -8.35
CA GLN A 36 11.47 6.91 -9.31
C GLN A 36 12.69 7.80 -9.53
N ARG A 37 13.42 8.14 -8.48
CA ARG A 37 14.65 8.91 -8.60
C ARG A 37 15.73 8.15 -9.35
N ALA A 38 15.73 6.84 -9.24
CA ALA A 38 16.68 5.98 -9.95
C ALA A 38 16.31 5.78 -11.42
N GLY A 39 15.17 6.30 -11.87
CA GLY A 39 14.79 6.26 -13.28
C GLY A 39 13.51 5.48 -13.59
N ALA A 40 12.86 4.87 -12.58
CA ALA A 40 11.61 4.14 -12.80
C ALA A 40 10.49 5.15 -13.08
N ALA A 41 10.06 5.24 -14.34
CA ALA A 41 9.07 6.22 -14.79
C ALA A 41 7.65 5.66 -14.82
N THR A 42 7.48 4.35 -14.97
CA THR A 42 6.18 3.71 -15.06
C THR A 42 5.92 2.84 -13.84
N LEU A 43 4.64 2.53 -13.59
CA LEU A 43 4.26 1.63 -12.50
C LEU A 43 4.94 0.26 -12.64
N ARG A 44 5.07 -0.21 -13.86
CA ARG A 44 5.74 -1.47 -14.15
C ARG A 44 7.23 -1.42 -13.78
N GLU A 45 7.91 -0.33 -14.10
CA GLU A 45 9.30 -0.13 -13.76
C GLU A 45 9.50 -0.03 -12.25
N ILE A 46 8.59 0.65 -11.56
CA ILE A 46 8.61 0.75 -10.11
C ILE A 46 8.42 -0.64 -9.49
N ALA A 47 7.45 -1.41 -9.97
CA ALA A 47 7.22 -2.77 -9.48
C ALA A 47 8.46 -3.64 -9.67
N SER A 48 9.10 -3.56 -10.84
CA SER A 48 10.33 -4.28 -11.12
C SER A 48 11.46 -3.90 -10.15
N ALA A 49 11.60 -2.61 -9.87
CA ALA A 49 12.59 -2.11 -8.92
C ALA A 49 12.34 -2.62 -7.51
N LEU A 50 11.08 -2.66 -7.08
CA LEU A 50 10.71 -3.18 -5.76
C LEU A 50 11.02 -4.67 -5.65
N ASN A 51 10.73 -5.44 -6.70
CA ASN A 51 11.07 -6.86 -6.75
C ASN A 51 12.57 -7.08 -6.69
N ALA A 52 13.34 -6.28 -7.43
CA ALA A 52 14.79 -6.37 -7.44
C ALA A 52 15.42 -6.05 -6.08
N ARG A 53 14.80 -5.15 -5.32
CA ARG A 53 15.26 -4.79 -3.97
C ARG A 53 14.80 -5.77 -2.90
N GLY A 54 13.97 -6.76 -3.26
CA GLY A 54 13.44 -7.73 -2.32
C GLY A 54 12.42 -7.16 -1.35
N VAL A 55 11.71 -6.10 -1.74
CA VAL A 55 10.66 -5.51 -0.91
C VAL A 55 9.48 -6.47 -0.82
N ALA A 56 9.06 -6.78 0.40
CA ALA A 56 7.94 -7.69 0.61
C ALA A 56 6.61 -7.02 0.26
N THR A 57 5.71 -7.79 -0.38
CA THR A 57 4.32 -7.34 -0.58
C THR A 57 3.48 -7.72 0.63
N ALA A 58 2.29 -7.12 0.73
CA ALA A 58 1.37 -7.43 1.82
C ALA A 58 0.96 -8.90 1.86
N ARG A 59 0.96 -9.57 0.70
CA ARG A 59 0.57 -10.97 0.59
C ARG A 59 1.76 -11.91 0.37
N GLY A 60 2.97 -11.38 0.38
CA GLY A 60 4.16 -12.19 0.18
C GLY A 60 4.48 -12.56 -1.25
N GLY A 61 3.74 -12.03 -2.23
CA GLY A 61 3.98 -12.26 -3.65
C GLY A 61 4.94 -11.23 -4.25
N GLN A 62 4.89 -11.10 -5.55
CA GLN A 62 5.69 -10.11 -6.28
C GLN A 62 4.92 -8.81 -6.48
N TRP A 63 5.65 -7.75 -6.73
CA TRP A 63 5.07 -6.46 -7.06
C TRP A 63 4.66 -6.43 -8.54
N TYR A 64 3.49 -5.84 -8.79
CA TYR A 64 2.95 -5.61 -10.13
C TYR A 64 2.53 -4.16 -10.23
N ALA A 65 2.31 -3.68 -11.45
CA ALA A 65 1.88 -2.31 -11.70
C ALA A 65 0.63 -1.95 -10.87
N LYS A 66 -0.33 -2.86 -10.78
CA LYS A 66 -1.55 -2.66 -10.01
C LYS A 66 -1.27 -2.50 -8.51
N SER A 67 -0.35 -3.29 -7.98
CA SER A 67 0.04 -3.20 -6.57
C SER A 67 0.64 -1.84 -6.25
N VAL A 68 1.53 -1.36 -7.13
CA VAL A 68 2.13 -0.03 -6.97
C VAL A 68 1.07 1.06 -7.05
N ALA A 69 0.16 0.96 -8.02
CA ALA A 69 -0.94 1.92 -8.16
C ALA A 69 -1.79 1.99 -6.89
N ASN A 70 -2.10 0.86 -6.29
CA ASN A 70 -2.86 0.80 -5.04
C ASN A 70 -2.15 1.53 -3.90
N ILE A 71 -0.83 1.38 -3.81
CA ILE A 71 -0.03 2.10 -2.80
C ILE A 71 -0.10 3.61 -3.04
N LEU A 72 0.06 4.04 -4.28
CA LEU A 72 0.03 5.46 -4.63
C LEU A 72 -1.35 6.09 -4.40
N GLU A 73 -2.41 5.33 -4.61
CA GLU A 73 -3.77 5.79 -4.34
C GLU A 73 -4.01 6.03 -2.85
N ARG A 74 -3.37 5.28 -1.98
CA ARG A 74 -3.49 5.45 -0.53
C ARG A 74 -2.61 6.57 0.01
N ALA A 75 -1.59 6.91 -0.70
CA ALA A 75 -0.71 8.01 -0.33
C ALA A 75 -1.30 9.39 -0.71
#